data_4b4f9b2164cd8f4de64125a18f181280
#
_entry.id   4b4f9b2164cd8f4de64125a18f181280
#
_cell.length_a   1.000
_cell.length_b   1.000
_cell.length_c   1.000
_cell.angle_alpha   90.00
_cell.angle_beta   90.00
_cell.angle_gamma   90.00
#
_symmetry.space_group_name_H-M   'P 1'
#
loop_
_entity.id
_entity.type
_entity.pdbx_description
1 polymer ?
#
loop_
_entity_poly.entity_id
_entity_poly.type
_entity_poly.pdbx_seq_one_letter_code
_entity_poly.pdbx_strand_id
1 'polypeptide(L)'
;MELQSFTDFRLITEAETKLKVNVPSDILDLYKLFKKNGKELYVVGGAVRDALLGKKPKDFDLATDAFPAEVIDMVTKAGYSTTGEVGHQFGVVIVNVPSDPAGVEIATFREDIGKGRRPDAVEYSTIDKDVLRRDLTINALFYDMGRQEVVDLVGGLDDIKNSKIRTVGVAADRFAEDPLRKLRALRFAGRTGSNLEEETANAILTDNSLEGISAERIRDEFKKSIVSAKSAKDYLEMVSEFNLWSVMFPTLEINKKFIDTNTWLVQLGTLFMSNEHKKEMNKLTFTNDEIDACVFLKKIMTFDVDDVFDLHKHFKNANIDKKDILEFAKIHKLDIKTLKAFFKYKPSTNGKDVMKEFGIKGPAVALKIKQLESDKFKKSI
;
A
#
# COMPACT_ATOMS: atom_id res chain seq x y z
N MET A 1 4.56 32.79 -12.89
CA MET A 1 5.48 33.11 -11.79
C MET A 1 6.79 32.46 -12.15
N GLU A 2 7.78 33.26 -12.55
CA GLU A 2 9.11 32.77 -12.95
C GLU A 2 9.74 32.07 -11.75
N LEU A 3 10.29 30.90 -11.98
CA LEU A 3 11.05 30.13 -11.00
C LEU A 3 12.26 30.98 -10.57
N GLN A 4 12.28 31.39 -9.30
CA GLN A 4 13.47 32.01 -8.71
C GLN A 4 14.66 31.08 -8.87
N SER A 5 15.83 31.65 -9.13
CA SER A 5 17.05 30.87 -9.41
C SER A 5 17.44 29.99 -8.21
N PHE A 6 18.10 28.87 -8.46
CA PHE A 6 18.63 27.92 -7.47
C PHE A 6 19.43 28.60 -6.33
N THR A 7 19.99 29.78 -6.58
CA THR A 7 20.73 30.61 -5.60
C THR A 7 19.82 31.25 -4.55
N ASP A 8 18.58 31.58 -4.90
CA ASP A 8 17.65 32.25 -3.96
C ASP A 8 17.01 31.27 -2.98
N PHE A 9 16.87 30.00 -3.35
CA PHE A 9 16.39 28.93 -2.46
C PHE A 9 17.37 28.53 -1.35
N ARG A 10 18.67 28.83 -1.49
CA ARG A 10 19.69 28.59 -0.47
C ARG A 10 19.55 29.41 0.81
N LEU A 11 18.62 30.35 0.87
CA LEU A 11 18.38 31.22 2.04
C LEU A 11 17.37 30.69 3.05
N ILE A 12 16.87 29.44 2.88
CA ILE A 12 16.16 28.73 3.97
C ILE A 12 17.23 28.44 5.04
N THR A 13 17.06 28.97 6.22
CA THR A 13 18.05 29.01 7.31
C THR A 13 18.72 27.63 7.51
N GLU A 14 20.06 27.58 7.51
CA GLU A 14 20.89 26.36 7.71
C GLU A 14 20.45 25.47 8.89
N ALA A 15 19.76 26.03 9.88
CA ALA A 15 19.30 25.32 11.07
C ALA A 15 18.06 24.41 10.81
N GLU A 16 17.22 24.71 9.83
CA GLU A 16 16.00 23.94 9.54
C GLU A 16 16.24 22.82 8.54
N THR A 17 17.35 22.82 7.81
CA THR A 17 17.68 21.82 6.80
C THR A 17 18.54 20.68 7.34
N LYS A 18 19.27 20.88 8.45
CA LYS A 18 20.14 19.84 9.04
C LYS A 18 19.35 18.70 9.63
N LEU A 19 19.60 17.50 9.14
CA LEU A 19 18.94 16.28 9.57
C LEU A 19 19.97 15.14 9.67
N LYS A 20 20.03 14.47 10.82
CA LYS A 20 20.83 13.26 10.95
C LYS A 20 19.98 12.04 10.60
N VAL A 21 20.11 11.52 9.40
CA VAL A 21 19.50 10.25 8.97
C VAL A 21 20.49 9.12 9.27
N ASN A 22 20.01 8.05 9.87
CA ASN A 22 20.83 6.85 10.08
C ASN A 22 20.85 6.02 8.78
N VAL A 23 21.74 6.43 7.87
CA VAL A 23 21.95 5.77 6.56
C VAL A 23 22.84 4.55 6.76
N PRO A 24 22.50 3.37 6.19
CA PRO A 24 23.36 2.19 6.20
C PRO A 24 24.75 2.43 5.63
N SER A 25 25.76 1.74 6.15
CA SER A 25 27.15 1.94 5.76
C SER A 25 27.43 1.67 4.28
N ASP A 26 26.80 0.65 3.71
CA ASP A 26 26.91 0.30 2.30
C ASP A 26 26.30 1.37 1.37
N ILE A 27 25.23 2.03 1.78
CA ILE A 27 24.69 3.20 1.06
C ILE A 27 25.66 4.40 1.17
N LEU A 28 26.27 4.60 2.33
CA LEU A 28 27.31 5.63 2.47
C LEU A 28 28.55 5.31 1.62
N ASP A 29 28.87 4.04 1.41
CA ASP A 29 29.98 3.64 0.53
C ASP A 29 29.60 3.86 -0.95
N LEU A 30 28.35 3.63 -1.37
CA LEU A 30 27.85 4.05 -2.68
C LEU A 30 27.96 5.58 -2.83
N TYR A 31 27.57 6.36 -1.84
CA TYR A 31 27.72 7.82 -1.88
C TYR A 31 29.17 8.24 -2.13
N LYS A 32 30.14 7.67 -1.39
CA LYS A 32 31.57 7.95 -1.58
C LYS A 32 32.05 7.57 -2.99
N LEU A 33 31.55 6.43 -3.51
CA LEU A 33 31.89 5.96 -4.87
C LEU A 33 31.42 6.97 -5.92
N PHE A 34 30.17 7.46 -5.82
CA PHE A 34 29.62 8.44 -6.76
C PHE A 34 30.40 9.77 -6.69
N LYS A 35 30.64 10.27 -5.48
CA LYS A 35 31.43 11.50 -5.29
C LYS A 35 32.86 11.39 -5.85
N LYS A 36 33.51 10.24 -5.69
CA LYS A 36 34.85 9.97 -6.30
C LYS A 36 34.81 10.04 -7.82
N ASN A 37 33.70 9.70 -8.45
CA ASN A 37 33.49 9.76 -9.88
C ASN A 37 32.89 11.11 -10.37
N GLY A 38 32.82 12.12 -9.49
CA GLY A 38 32.26 13.44 -9.81
C GLY A 38 30.76 13.48 -10.02
N LYS A 39 30.03 12.48 -9.45
CA LYS A 39 28.57 12.36 -9.56
C LYS A 39 27.89 12.68 -8.26
N GLU A 40 26.67 13.17 -8.35
CA GLU A 40 25.80 13.40 -7.20
C GLU A 40 25.04 12.15 -6.84
N LEU A 41 24.76 11.97 -5.53
CA LEU A 41 23.89 10.90 -5.04
C LEU A 41 23.17 11.38 -3.78
N TYR A 42 21.84 11.32 -3.81
CA TYR A 42 20.97 11.73 -2.73
C TYR A 42 20.08 10.56 -2.27
N VAL A 43 19.77 10.50 -0.98
CA VAL A 43 18.61 9.75 -0.52
C VAL A 43 17.34 10.55 -0.82
N VAL A 44 16.26 9.91 -1.29
CA VAL A 44 15.07 10.63 -1.73
C VAL A 44 13.77 10.06 -1.18
N GLY A 45 12.72 10.86 -1.23
CA GLY A 45 11.35 10.39 -1.06
C GLY A 45 10.99 9.90 0.33
N GLY A 46 10.54 8.65 0.40
CA GLY A 46 9.98 8.05 1.62
C GLY A 46 10.91 8.04 2.81
N ALA A 47 12.19 7.75 2.59
CA ALA A 47 13.20 7.70 3.63
C ALA A 47 13.41 9.07 4.31
N VAL A 48 13.50 10.14 3.50
CA VAL A 48 13.69 11.50 4.02
C VAL A 48 12.48 11.95 4.83
N ARG A 49 11.27 11.77 4.26
CA ARG A 49 10.02 12.07 4.98
C ARG A 49 9.91 11.32 6.31
N ASP A 50 10.16 10.01 6.30
CA ASP A 50 9.99 9.19 7.51
C ASP A 50 11.02 9.58 8.58
N ALA A 51 12.26 9.92 8.20
CA ALA A 51 13.27 10.46 9.11
C ALA A 51 12.86 11.81 9.72
N LEU A 52 12.32 12.73 8.91
CA LEU A 52 11.79 14.01 9.39
C LEU A 52 10.63 13.85 10.37
N LEU A 53 9.82 12.80 10.19
CA LEU A 53 8.73 12.44 11.11
C LEU A 53 9.22 11.63 12.35
N GLY A 54 10.54 11.50 12.56
CA GLY A 54 11.12 10.76 13.67
C GLY A 54 10.97 9.24 13.56
N LYS A 55 10.63 8.73 12.37
CA LYS A 55 10.48 7.29 12.11
C LYS A 55 11.77 6.74 11.49
N LYS A 56 12.09 5.47 11.79
CA LYS A 56 13.19 4.78 11.11
C LYS A 56 12.77 4.47 9.67
N PRO A 57 13.51 4.95 8.63
CA PRO A 57 13.27 4.55 7.26
C PRO A 57 13.36 3.03 7.11
N LYS A 58 12.50 2.46 6.26
CA LYS A 58 12.51 1.02 5.94
C LYS A 58 13.38 0.75 4.72
N ASP A 59 13.15 1.52 3.66
CA ASP A 59 13.76 1.38 2.36
C ASP A 59 14.46 2.71 2.01
N PHE A 60 15.55 2.66 1.25
CA PHE A 60 16.29 3.83 0.83
C PHE A 60 16.31 3.90 -0.70
N ASP A 61 15.52 4.80 -1.28
CA ASP A 61 15.59 5.15 -2.68
C ASP A 61 16.66 6.23 -2.88
N LEU A 62 17.44 6.11 -3.93
CA LEU A 62 18.52 7.06 -4.27
C LEU A 62 18.24 7.74 -5.61
N ALA A 63 18.73 8.95 -5.76
CA ALA A 63 18.69 9.68 -7.03
C ALA A 63 20.06 10.33 -7.35
N THR A 64 20.38 10.39 -8.64
CA THR A 64 21.70 10.79 -9.13
C THR A 64 21.61 11.55 -10.46
N ASP A 65 22.65 12.33 -10.78
CA ASP A 65 22.90 12.91 -12.09
C ASP A 65 23.61 11.94 -13.05
N ALA A 66 24.06 10.76 -12.57
CA ALA A 66 24.69 9.75 -13.41
C ALA A 66 23.65 9.02 -14.28
N PHE A 67 23.97 8.81 -15.57
CA PHE A 67 23.18 7.98 -16.46
C PHE A 67 23.21 6.50 -16.05
N PRO A 68 22.17 5.70 -16.35
CA PRO A 68 22.12 4.29 -15.95
C PRO A 68 23.37 3.48 -16.34
N ALA A 69 23.90 3.69 -17.52
CA ALA A 69 25.12 3.02 -17.96
C ALA A 69 26.36 3.42 -17.12
N GLU A 70 26.45 4.67 -16.70
CA GLU A 70 27.53 5.15 -15.81
C GLU A 70 27.36 4.56 -14.40
N VAL A 71 26.11 4.48 -13.90
CA VAL A 71 25.80 3.83 -12.61
C VAL A 71 26.28 2.38 -12.64
N ILE A 72 25.88 1.60 -13.66
CA ILE A 72 26.26 0.18 -13.79
C ILE A 72 27.78 0.03 -13.86
N ASP A 73 28.46 0.82 -14.67
CA ASP A 73 29.91 0.76 -14.81
C ASP A 73 30.64 1.05 -13.48
N MET A 74 30.21 2.12 -12.77
CA MET A 74 30.81 2.50 -11.47
C MET A 74 30.62 1.43 -10.41
N VAL A 75 29.37 0.93 -10.24
CA VAL A 75 29.07 -0.02 -9.17
C VAL A 75 29.66 -1.39 -9.45
N THR A 76 29.70 -1.84 -10.71
CA THR A 76 30.29 -3.12 -11.10
C THR A 76 31.79 -3.12 -10.89
N LYS A 77 32.48 -2.04 -11.28
CA LYS A 77 33.94 -1.86 -11.03
C LYS A 77 34.28 -1.84 -9.53
N ALA A 78 33.32 -1.41 -8.69
CA ALA A 78 33.47 -1.42 -7.24
C ALA A 78 33.08 -2.75 -6.58
N GLY A 79 32.65 -3.75 -7.35
CA GLY A 79 32.33 -5.09 -6.87
C GLY A 79 30.85 -5.30 -6.49
N TYR A 80 29.99 -4.35 -6.75
CA TYR A 80 28.53 -4.53 -6.59
C TYR A 80 27.93 -5.23 -7.81
N SER A 81 26.85 -5.98 -7.60
CA SER A 81 26.03 -6.52 -8.68
C SER A 81 24.75 -5.68 -8.85
N THR A 82 24.20 -5.72 -10.05
CA THR A 82 22.94 -5.06 -10.39
C THR A 82 21.89 -6.09 -10.77
N THR A 83 20.61 -5.83 -10.49
CA THR A 83 19.49 -6.67 -10.91
C THR A 83 18.48 -5.84 -11.72
N GLY A 84 17.89 -6.48 -12.75
CA GLY A 84 16.78 -5.96 -13.53
C GLY A 84 17.19 -5.10 -14.72
N GLU A 85 17.08 -5.66 -15.93
CA GLU A 85 17.17 -4.91 -17.19
C GLU A 85 15.95 -3.99 -17.43
N VAL A 86 14.82 -4.28 -16.78
CA VAL A 86 13.52 -3.63 -17.02
C VAL A 86 13.48 -2.17 -16.55
N GLY A 87 14.33 -1.78 -15.61
CA GLY A 87 14.38 -0.40 -15.09
C GLY A 87 15.22 0.55 -15.93
N HIS A 88 16.16 0.05 -16.73
CA HIS A 88 17.14 0.87 -17.46
C HIS A 88 16.50 1.83 -18.47
N GLN A 89 15.46 1.39 -19.17
CA GLN A 89 14.71 2.24 -20.11
C GLN A 89 13.96 3.40 -19.41
N PHE A 90 13.75 3.31 -18.10
CA PHE A 90 13.12 4.35 -17.28
C PHE A 90 14.11 5.08 -16.36
N GLY A 91 15.41 4.86 -16.55
CA GLY A 91 16.46 5.55 -15.79
C GLY A 91 16.65 5.02 -14.36
N VAL A 92 16.28 3.76 -14.05
CA VAL A 92 16.44 3.15 -12.72
C VAL A 92 17.36 1.94 -12.79
N VAL A 93 18.33 1.88 -11.88
CA VAL A 93 19.24 0.74 -11.67
C VAL A 93 19.05 0.22 -10.26
N ILE A 94 18.83 -1.09 -10.10
CA ILE A 94 18.78 -1.73 -8.80
C ILE A 94 20.17 -2.28 -8.48
N VAL A 95 20.76 -1.79 -7.40
CA VAL A 95 22.09 -2.21 -6.92
C VAL A 95 21.92 -3.10 -5.69
N ASN A 96 22.49 -4.29 -5.75
CA ASN A 96 22.43 -5.23 -4.62
C ASN A 96 23.39 -4.77 -3.50
N VAL A 97 22.85 -4.53 -2.34
CA VAL A 97 23.59 -4.11 -1.14
C VAL A 97 23.22 -5.00 0.06
N PRO A 98 24.15 -5.22 1.02
CA PRO A 98 23.86 -6.07 2.18
C PRO A 98 22.73 -5.58 3.09
N SER A 99 22.51 -4.27 3.18
CA SER A 99 21.47 -3.69 4.03
C SER A 99 20.05 -3.85 3.49
N ASP A 100 19.90 -4.12 2.18
CA ASP A 100 18.60 -4.33 1.54
C ASP A 100 18.63 -5.56 0.61
N PRO A 101 17.98 -6.69 1.02
CA PRO A 101 17.91 -7.90 0.19
C PRO A 101 17.18 -7.72 -1.15
N ALA A 102 16.33 -6.71 -1.28
CA ALA A 102 15.64 -6.37 -2.53
C ALA A 102 16.52 -5.54 -3.48
N GLY A 103 17.62 -4.99 -2.94
CA GLY A 103 18.48 -4.04 -3.61
C GLY A 103 17.99 -2.60 -3.51
N VAL A 104 18.91 -1.65 -3.62
CA VAL A 104 18.63 -0.21 -3.55
C VAL A 104 18.36 0.32 -4.95
N GLU A 105 17.24 1.01 -5.14
CA GLU A 105 16.94 1.69 -6.40
C GLU A 105 17.73 2.98 -6.52
N ILE A 106 18.48 3.13 -7.61
CA ILE A 106 19.18 4.37 -7.98
C ILE A 106 18.54 4.90 -9.27
N ALA A 107 17.83 6.01 -9.14
CA ALA A 107 17.16 6.68 -10.26
C ALA A 107 18.00 7.84 -10.79
N THR A 108 18.21 7.91 -12.10
CA THR A 108 18.75 9.10 -12.74
C THR A 108 17.74 10.23 -12.72
N PHE A 109 18.17 11.45 -12.40
CA PHE A 109 17.32 12.64 -12.52
C PHE A 109 16.73 12.74 -13.92
N ARG A 110 15.43 12.94 -14.01
CA ARG A 110 14.72 12.93 -15.29
C ARG A 110 13.50 13.85 -15.30
N GLU A 111 13.13 14.23 -16.50
CA GLU A 111 11.87 14.82 -16.86
C GLU A 111 11.05 13.79 -17.65
N ASP A 112 9.78 13.62 -17.32
CA ASP A 112 8.90 12.68 -18.00
C ASP A 112 8.32 13.36 -19.26
N ILE A 113 8.47 12.72 -20.44
CA ILE A 113 7.91 13.20 -21.71
C ILE A 113 6.64 12.42 -22.02
N GLY A 114 5.54 13.12 -22.28
CA GLY A 114 4.25 12.54 -22.53
C GLY A 114 3.30 12.65 -21.35
N LYS A 115 2.16 11.95 -21.42
CA LYS A 115 1.11 11.96 -20.37
C LYS A 115 1.01 10.59 -19.71
N GLY A 116 0.73 10.61 -18.40
CA GLY A 116 0.47 9.40 -17.62
C GLY A 116 1.69 8.85 -16.89
N ARG A 117 1.49 7.72 -16.17
CA ARG A 117 2.51 7.09 -15.32
C ARG A 117 3.71 6.52 -16.08
N ARG A 118 3.46 6.05 -17.29
CA ARG A 118 4.53 5.56 -18.18
C ARG A 118 4.71 6.62 -19.26
N PRO A 119 5.69 7.50 -19.09
CA PRO A 119 5.99 8.47 -20.13
C PRO A 119 6.39 7.74 -21.42
N ASP A 120 6.07 8.35 -22.55
CA ASP A 120 6.46 7.82 -23.86
C ASP A 120 7.99 7.75 -23.99
N ALA A 121 8.68 8.69 -23.32
CA ALA A 121 10.13 8.73 -23.17
C ALA A 121 10.50 9.40 -21.85
N VAL A 122 11.76 9.23 -21.43
CA VAL A 122 12.37 10.01 -20.35
C VAL A 122 13.54 10.80 -20.91
N GLU A 123 13.64 12.06 -20.51
CA GLU A 123 14.81 12.87 -20.76
C GLU A 123 15.58 13.04 -19.46
N TYR A 124 16.86 12.73 -19.48
CA TYR A 124 17.70 12.90 -18.30
C TYR A 124 17.93 14.39 -18.05
N SER A 125 17.81 14.80 -16.81
CA SER A 125 17.70 16.20 -16.46
C SER A 125 18.43 16.50 -15.15
N THR A 126 18.04 17.58 -14.50
CA THR A 126 18.62 18.08 -13.25
C THR A 126 17.68 17.85 -12.07
N ILE A 127 18.18 17.99 -10.83
CA ILE A 127 17.41 17.78 -9.61
C ILE A 127 16.14 18.67 -9.54
N ASP A 128 16.25 19.92 -10.00
CA ASP A 128 15.14 20.89 -10.04
C ASP A 128 14.03 20.47 -11.02
N LYS A 129 14.35 19.74 -12.06
CA LYS A 129 13.38 19.16 -12.98
C LYS A 129 12.79 17.84 -12.44
N ASP A 130 13.63 16.96 -11.89
CA ASP A 130 13.19 15.70 -11.31
C ASP A 130 12.18 15.91 -10.15
N VAL A 131 12.37 16.96 -9.34
CA VAL A 131 11.45 17.27 -8.25
C VAL A 131 10.04 17.58 -8.74
N LEU A 132 9.92 18.27 -9.90
CA LEU A 132 8.63 18.71 -10.44
C LEU A 132 7.72 17.58 -10.95
N ARG A 133 8.27 16.41 -11.30
CA ARG A 133 7.47 15.26 -11.72
C ARG A 133 6.95 14.40 -10.54
N ARG A 134 7.42 14.66 -9.32
CA ARG A 134 7.02 13.90 -8.13
C ARG A 134 5.56 14.19 -7.75
N ASP A 135 4.97 13.31 -6.95
CA ASP A 135 3.54 13.37 -6.62
C ASP A 135 3.21 14.43 -5.55
N LEU A 136 3.86 14.34 -4.41
CA LEU A 136 3.57 15.14 -3.22
C LEU A 136 4.84 15.82 -2.71
N THR A 137 4.71 17.04 -2.21
CA THR A 137 5.84 17.83 -1.69
C THR A 137 6.62 17.10 -0.60
N ILE A 138 5.91 16.42 0.31
CA ILE A 138 6.51 15.64 1.40
C ILE A 138 7.30 14.41 0.94
N ASN A 139 7.12 13.98 -0.31
CA ASN A 139 7.85 12.88 -0.96
C ASN A 139 8.88 13.39 -1.98
N ALA A 140 8.99 14.70 -2.15
CA ALA A 140 9.84 15.35 -3.13
C ALA A 140 11.09 15.99 -2.48
N LEU A 141 11.49 15.45 -1.33
CA LEU A 141 12.64 15.87 -0.56
C LEU A 141 13.85 15.00 -0.91
N PHE A 142 15.02 15.64 -0.95
CA PHE A 142 16.31 15.00 -1.16
C PHE A 142 17.18 15.19 0.09
N TYR A 143 18.02 14.21 0.40
CA TYR A 143 18.95 14.31 1.51
C TYR A 143 20.37 14.14 1.03
N ASP A 144 21.17 15.19 1.21
CA ASP A 144 22.63 15.17 0.97
C ASP A 144 23.32 14.49 2.15
N MET A 145 23.84 13.29 1.90
CA MET A 145 24.50 12.47 2.92
C MET A 145 25.82 13.08 3.39
N GLY A 146 26.49 13.86 2.55
CA GLY A 146 27.77 14.50 2.90
C GLY A 146 27.61 15.74 3.74
N ARG A 147 26.60 16.56 3.43
CA ARG A 147 26.30 17.78 4.20
C ARG A 147 25.39 17.48 5.39
N GLN A 148 24.73 16.32 5.39
CA GLN A 148 23.67 15.94 6.34
C GLN A 148 22.53 16.96 6.36
N GLU A 149 22.10 17.37 5.16
CA GLU A 149 21.09 18.40 4.95
C GLU A 149 19.97 17.91 4.03
N VAL A 150 18.75 18.40 4.27
CA VAL A 150 17.63 18.21 3.37
C VAL A 150 17.62 19.30 2.33
N VAL A 151 17.55 18.91 1.06
CA VAL A 151 17.34 19.80 -0.08
C VAL A 151 15.84 19.79 -0.38
N ASP A 152 15.18 20.90 -0.16
CA ASP A 152 13.76 21.11 -0.42
C ASP A 152 13.56 22.20 -1.47
N LEU A 153 13.02 21.81 -2.61
CA LEU A 153 12.78 22.70 -3.76
C LEU A 153 11.29 23.04 -3.95
N VAL A 154 10.40 22.48 -3.13
CA VAL A 154 8.95 22.56 -3.34
C VAL A 154 8.15 22.88 -2.06
N GLY A 155 8.83 23.14 -0.93
CA GLY A 155 8.19 23.46 0.34
C GLY A 155 7.67 22.27 1.13
N GLY A 156 8.24 21.07 0.90
CA GLY A 156 7.84 19.84 1.59
C GLY A 156 8.19 19.83 3.08
N LEU A 157 9.25 20.54 3.52
CA LEU A 157 9.60 20.71 4.93
C LEU A 157 8.49 21.48 5.69
N ASP A 158 8.01 22.56 5.12
CA ASP A 158 6.91 23.33 5.70
C ASP A 158 5.60 22.53 5.73
N ASP A 159 5.33 21.74 4.69
CA ASP A 159 4.15 20.89 4.66
C ASP A 159 4.22 19.78 5.73
N ILE A 160 5.37 19.18 5.97
CA ILE A 160 5.57 18.22 7.08
C ILE A 160 5.34 18.90 8.42
N LYS A 161 5.95 20.08 8.65
CA LYS A 161 5.82 20.87 9.90
C LYS A 161 4.37 21.26 10.18
N ASN A 162 3.62 21.64 9.13
CA ASN A 162 2.23 22.07 9.24
C ASN A 162 1.22 20.92 9.07
N SER A 163 1.69 19.66 9.01
CA SER A 163 0.85 18.48 8.81
C SER A 163 -0.08 18.62 7.59
N LYS A 164 0.48 19.02 6.45
CA LYS A 164 -0.22 19.22 5.18
C LYS A 164 0.22 18.20 4.13
N ILE A 165 -0.73 17.78 3.30
CA ILE A 165 -0.48 16.98 2.08
C ILE A 165 -0.82 17.86 0.89
N ARG A 166 0.19 18.19 0.11
CA ARG A 166 0.10 19.02 -1.09
C ARG A 166 0.78 18.34 -2.28
N THR A 167 0.19 18.48 -3.46
CA THR A 167 0.83 18.04 -4.71
C THR A 167 2.02 18.94 -5.05
N VAL A 168 2.99 18.40 -5.79
CA VAL A 168 4.03 19.22 -6.41
C VAL A 168 3.44 19.92 -7.62
N GLY A 169 3.47 21.26 -7.63
CA GLY A 169 2.85 22.08 -8.67
C GLY A 169 1.31 22.11 -8.59
N VAL A 170 0.65 22.38 -9.71
CA VAL A 170 -0.81 22.54 -9.80
C VAL A 170 -1.50 21.20 -9.63
N ALA A 171 -2.38 21.07 -8.65
CA ALA A 171 -3.01 19.79 -8.28
C ALA A 171 -3.82 19.18 -9.44
N ALA A 172 -4.61 19.99 -10.15
CA ALA A 172 -5.41 19.52 -11.26
C ALA A 172 -4.56 18.90 -12.38
N ASP A 173 -3.42 19.52 -12.71
CA ASP A 173 -2.50 19.01 -13.74
C ASP A 173 -1.87 17.67 -13.29
N ARG A 174 -1.43 17.60 -12.04
CA ARG A 174 -0.85 16.37 -11.47
C ARG A 174 -1.82 15.21 -11.46
N PHE A 175 -3.10 15.48 -11.17
CA PHE A 175 -4.15 14.45 -11.17
C PHE A 175 -4.58 14.06 -12.60
N ALA A 176 -4.53 14.98 -13.56
CA ALA A 176 -4.76 14.68 -14.97
C ALA A 176 -3.65 13.79 -15.57
N GLU A 177 -2.39 13.93 -15.10
CA GLU A 177 -1.28 13.07 -15.53
C GLU A 177 -1.42 11.63 -15.02
N ASP A 178 -1.71 11.43 -13.75
CA ASP A 178 -1.96 10.11 -13.14
C ASP A 178 -3.05 10.25 -12.07
N PRO A 179 -4.31 9.90 -12.40
CA PRO A 179 -5.44 9.97 -11.45
C PRO A 179 -5.21 9.18 -10.15
N LEU A 180 -4.32 8.16 -10.14
CA LEU A 180 -3.97 7.43 -8.93
C LEU A 180 -3.34 8.33 -7.86
N ARG A 181 -2.75 9.46 -8.24
CA ARG A 181 -2.19 10.43 -7.29
C ARG A 181 -3.24 10.98 -6.31
N LYS A 182 -4.53 10.99 -6.69
CA LYS A 182 -5.65 11.33 -5.80
C LYS A 182 -5.72 10.36 -4.62
N LEU A 183 -5.72 9.05 -4.90
CA LEU A 183 -5.72 8.01 -3.86
C LEU A 183 -4.43 8.03 -3.04
N ARG A 184 -3.30 8.33 -3.66
CA ARG A 184 -2.01 8.47 -2.98
C ARG A 184 -2.02 9.66 -2.01
N ALA A 185 -2.62 10.80 -2.39
CA ALA A 185 -2.77 11.96 -1.50
C ALA A 185 -3.59 11.58 -0.24
N LEU A 186 -4.74 10.91 -0.41
CA LEU A 186 -5.53 10.41 0.71
C LEU A 186 -4.75 9.39 1.56
N ARG A 187 -3.99 8.48 0.93
CA ARG A 187 -3.16 7.51 1.65
C ARG A 187 -2.12 8.19 2.53
N PHE A 188 -1.43 9.19 2.01
CA PHE A 188 -0.43 9.90 2.80
C PHE A 188 -1.07 10.76 3.89
N ALA A 189 -2.24 11.36 3.66
CA ALA A 189 -3.03 12.03 4.68
C ALA A 189 -3.38 11.05 5.82
N GLY A 190 -3.95 9.90 5.51
CA GLY A 190 -4.27 8.86 6.51
C GLY A 190 -3.02 8.31 7.23
N ARG A 191 -1.92 8.07 6.50
CA ARG A 191 -0.65 7.53 7.05
C ARG A 191 0.05 8.49 8.02
N THR A 192 0.02 9.78 7.72
CA THR A 192 0.70 10.81 8.52
C THR A 192 -0.24 11.46 9.55
N GLY A 193 -1.56 11.31 9.39
CA GLY A 193 -2.57 12.04 10.14
C GLY A 193 -2.55 13.52 9.81
N SER A 194 -2.28 13.84 8.54
CA SER A 194 -2.21 15.20 8.00
C SER A 194 -3.48 15.52 7.23
N ASN A 195 -3.78 16.81 7.07
CA ASN A 195 -4.88 17.27 6.24
C ASN A 195 -4.43 17.48 4.80
N LEU A 196 -5.34 17.31 3.83
CA LEU A 196 -5.07 17.76 2.47
C LEU A 196 -5.02 19.31 2.46
N GLU A 197 -4.08 19.85 1.69
CA GLU A 197 -4.05 21.28 1.41
C GLU A 197 -5.27 21.63 0.53
N GLU A 198 -5.78 22.86 0.66
CA GLU A 198 -7.08 23.28 0.11
C GLU A 198 -7.17 23.12 -1.42
N GLU A 199 -6.14 23.53 -2.17
CA GLU A 199 -6.12 23.39 -3.63
C GLU A 199 -6.09 21.91 -4.03
N THR A 200 -5.30 21.10 -3.32
CA THR A 200 -5.21 19.65 -3.51
C THR A 200 -6.55 18.97 -3.23
N ALA A 201 -7.23 19.35 -2.15
CA ALA A 201 -8.55 18.82 -1.80
C ALA A 201 -9.62 19.22 -2.83
N ASN A 202 -9.66 20.50 -3.20
CA ASN A 202 -10.60 21.02 -4.19
C ASN A 202 -10.43 20.37 -5.57
N ALA A 203 -9.20 20.10 -5.99
CA ALA A 203 -8.94 19.40 -7.24
C ALA A 203 -9.50 17.97 -7.26
N ILE A 204 -9.45 17.23 -6.12
CA ILE A 204 -10.05 15.90 -6.00
C ILE A 204 -11.59 16.02 -6.02
N LEU A 205 -12.18 16.99 -5.34
CA LEU A 205 -13.63 17.19 -5.29
C LEU A 205 -14.19 17.62 -6.65
N THR A 206 -13.45 18.42 -7.42
CA THR A 206 -13.85 18.89 -8.75
C THR A 206 -13.81 17.76 -9.78
N ASP A 207 -12.80 16.89 -9.70
CA ASP A 207 -12.66 15.71 -10.54
C ASP A 207 -12.16 14.53 -9.68
N ASN A 208 -13.09 13.65 -9.30
CA ASN A 208 -12.78 12.42 -8.57
C ASN A 208 -12.59 11.19 -9.48
N SER A 209 -12.61 11.35 -10.80
CA SER A 209 -12.44 10.25 -11.77
C SER A 209 -11.11 9.53 -11.58
N LEU A 210 -11.13 8.20 -11.71
CA LEU A 210 -9.98 7.31 -11.78
C LEU A 210 -9.86 6.66 -13.17
N GLU A 211 -10.41 7.31 -14.20
CA GLU A 211 -10.37 6.81 -15.57
C GLU A 211 -8.92 6.53 -16.02
N GLY A 212 -8.73 5.44 -16.74
CA GLY A 212 -7.40 4.99 -17.19
C GLY A 212 -6.58 4.24 -16.14
N ILE A 213 -7.05 4.14 -14.89
CA ILE A 213 -6.37 3.37 -13.85
C ILE A 213 -6.93 1.95 -13.79
N SER A 214 -6.05 0.94 -13.82
CA SER A 214 -6.49 -0.45 -13.70
C SER A 214 -7.05 -0.74 -12.30
N ALA A 215 -8.05 -1.63 -12.22
CA ALA A 215 -8.66 -2.07 -10.97
C ALA A 215 -7.62 -2.63 -9.97
N GLU A 216 -6.58 -3.30 -10.47
CA GLU A 216 -5.47 -3.81 -9.66
C GLU A 216 -4.71 -2.67 -8.96
N ARG A 217 -4.39 -1.58 -9.68
CA ARG A 217 -3.70 -0.42 -9.08
C ARG A 217 -4.56 0.26 -8.03
N ILE A 218 -5.87 0.39 -8.26
CA ILE A 218 -6.83 0.96 -7.30
C ILE A 218 -6.88 0.09 -6.05
N ARG A 219 -7.07 -1.24 -6.22
CA ARG A 219 -7.09 -2.19 -5.11
C ARG A 219 -5.80 -2.15 -4.28
N ASP A 220 -4.65 -2.18 -4.94
CA ASP A 220 -3.35 -2.19 -4.26
C ASP A 220 -3.08 -0.90 -3.49
N GLU A 221 -3.46 0.25 -4.06
CA GLU A 221 -3.34 1.53 -3.38
C GLU A 221 -4.30 1.61 -2.17
N PHE A 222 -5.53 1.10 -2.32
CA PHE A 222 -6.50 1.01 -1.24
C PHE A 222 -6.01 0.11 -0.10
N LYS A 223 -5.47 -1.09 -0.43
CA LYS A 223 -4.87 -2.00 0.55
C LYS A 223 -3.72 -1.33 1.31
N LYS A 224 -2.80 -0.69 0.59
CA LYS A 224 -1.68 0.06 1.20
C LYS A 224 -2.18 1.16 2.12
N SER A 225 -3.29 1.82 1.76
CA SER A 225 -3.89 2.88 2.56
C SER A 225 -4.42 2.36 3.89
N ILE A 226 -5.22 1.30 3.87
CA ILE A 226 -5.75 0.67 5.09
C ILE A 226 -4.62 0.22 6.02
N VAL A 227 -3.65 -0.53 5.48
CA VAL A 227 -2.56 -1.13 6.29
C VAL A 227 -1.63 -0.06 6.88
N SER A 228 -1.47 1.09 6.22
CA SER A 228 -0.53 2.13 6.64
C SER A 228 -1.16 3.33 7.35
N ALA A 229 -2.48 3.45 7.40
CA ALA A 229 -3.17 4.56 8.04
C ALA A 229 -2.88 4.60 9.56
N LYS A 230 -2.87 5.78 10.14
CA LYS A 230 -2.88 5.96 11.61
C LYS A 230 -4.21 5.47 12.21
N SER A 231 -5.32 5.81 11.54
CA SER A 231 -6.67 5.31 11.78
C SER A 231 -7.26 4.90 10.43
N ALA A 232 -7.58 3.62 10.27
CA ALA A 232 -8.23 3.13 9.08
C ALA A 232 -9.63 3.70 8.93
N LYS A 233 -10.33 3.94 10.06
CA LYS A 233 -11.64 4.57 10.08
C LYS A 233 -11.59 5.98 9.49
N ASP A 234 -10.67 6.83 9.96
CA ASP A 234 -10.56 8.22 9.48
C ASP A 234 -10.22 8.25 7.98
N TYR A 235 -9.37 7.33 7.51
CA TYR A 235 -9.10 7.17 6.08
C TYR A 235 -10.36 6.81 5.29
N LEU A 236 -11.19 5.88 5.79
CA LEU A 236 -12.42 5.46 5.10
C LEU A 236 -13.49 6.58 5.10
N GLU A 237 -13.54 7.37 6.17
CA GLU A 237 -14.37 8.58 6.22
C GLU A 237 -13.92 9.59 5.18
N MET A 238 -12.62 9.84 5.06
CA MET A 238 -12.04 10.70 4.03
C MET A 238 -12.38 10.20 2.60
N VAL A 239 -12.30 8.89 2.33
CA VAL A 239 -12.72 8.32 1.04
C VAL A 239 -14.21 8.64 0.75
N SER A 240 -15.06 8.69 1.79
CA SER A 240 -16.47 9.06 1.66
C SER A 240 -16.66 10.56 1.39
N GLU A 241 -15.93 11.42 2.08
CA GLU A 241 -15.97 12.87 1.92
C GLU A 241 -15.60 13.29 0.49
N PHE A 242 -14.63 12.61 -0.11
CA PHE A 242 -14.19 12.84 -1.49
C PHE A 242 -15.00 12.07 -2.54
N ASN A 243 -16.11 11.41 -2.16
CA ASN A 243 -17.01 10.67 -3.05
C ASN A 243 -16.30 9.60 -3.91
N LEU A 244 -15.24 8.98 -3.38
CA LEU A 244 -14.41 8.05 -4.14
C LEU A 244 -14.91 6.60 -4.14
N TRP A 245 -15.87 6.23 -3.27
CA TRP A 245 -16.35 4.85 -3.18
C TRP A 245 -16.92 4.33 -4.50
N SER A 246 -17.81 5.10 -5.12
CA SER A 246 -18.45 4.72 -6.38
C SER A 246 -17.49 4.67 -7.56
N VAL A 247 -16.37 5.39 -7.46
CA VAL A 247 -15.33 5.40 -8.50
C VAL A 247 -14.36 4.24 -8.32
N MET A 248 -13.99 3.94 -7.08
CA MET A 248 -13.09 2.82 -6.75
C MET A 248 -13.77 1.46 -6.90
N PHE A 249 -15.02 1.36 -6.48
CA PHE A 249 -15.78 0.12 -6.38
C PHE A 249 -17.21 0.29 -6.91
N PRO A 250 -17.40 0.56 -8.23
CA PRO A 250 -18.67 1.02 -8.79
C PRO A 250 -19.80 0.00 -8.66
N THR A 251 -19.48 -1.27 -8.46
CA THR A 251 -20.45 -2.38 -8.42
C THR A 251 -20.58 -3.01 -7.03
N LEU A 252 -19.83 -2.51 -6.04
CA LEU A 252 -19.86 -3.04 -4.68
C LEU A 252 -20.66 -2.13 -3.74
N GLU A 253 -21.59 -2.71 -3.02
CA GLU A 253 -22.25 -2.03 -1.92
C GLU A 253 -21.33 -1.99 -0.69
N ILE A 254 -20.99 -0.80 -0.23
CA ILE A 254 -20.06 -0.58 0.88
C ILE A 254 -20.83 -0.40 2.18
N ASN A 255 -20.45 -1.18 3.20
CA ASN A 255 -20.93 -0.94 4.56
C ASN A 255 -20.22 0.31 5.13
N LYS A 256 -20.96 1.40 5.28
CA LYS A 256 -20.43 2.69 5.77
C LYS A 256 -20.29 2.78 7.29
N LYS A 257 -20.53 1.70 8.04
CA LYS A 257 -20.19 1.61 9.47
C LYS A 257 -18.70 1.27 9.60
N PHE A 258 -17.86 2.26 9.35
CA PHE A 258 -16.41 2.08 9.37
C PHE A 258 -15.90 1.76 10.77
N ILE A 259 -14.96 0.82 10.82
CA ILE A 259 -14.27 0.39 12.03
C ILE A 259 -12.79 0.76 11.94
N ASP A 260 -12.16 0.94 13.09
CA ASP A 260 -10.74 1.27 13.15
C ASP A 260 -9.90 0.00 13.30
N THR A 261 -9.59 -0.63 12.18
CA THR A 261 -8.66 -1.75 12.10
C THR A 261 -7.78 -1.66 10.85
N ASN A 262 -6.48 -1.87 11.03
CA ASN A 262 -5.51 -1.94 9.93
C ASN A 262 -5.31 -3.37 9.42
N THR A 263 -5.99 -4.35 10.00
CA THR A 263 -5.96 -5.75 9.55
C THR A 263 -6.75 -5.88 8.25
N TRP A 264 -6.04 -6.06 7.13
CA TRP A 264 -6.62 -5.97 5.79
C TRP A 264 -7.85 -6.86 5.59
N LEU A 265 -7.75 -8.16 5.93
CA LEU A 265 -8.85 -9.10 5.71
C LEU A 265 -10.06 -8.81 6.62
N VAL A 266 -9.81 -8.33 7.84
CA VAL A 266 -10.88 -7.92 8.78
C VAL A 266 -11.60 -6.68 8.24
N GLN A 267 -10.85 -5.68 7.78
CA GLN A 267 -11.43 -4.48 7.19
C GLN A 267 -12.21 -4.80 5.92
N LEU A 268 -11.64 -5.62 5.03
CA LEU A 268 -12.29 -6.03 3.79
C LEU A 268 -13.59 -6.80 4.06
N GLY A 269 -13.57 -7.78 4.99
CA GLY A 269 -14.75 -8.53 5.40
C GLY A 269 -15.85 -7.67 6.03
N THR A 270 -15.47 -6.55 6.68
CA THR A 270 -16.44 -5.60 7.26
C THR A 270 -17.06 -4.69 6.20
N LEU A 271 -16.25 -4.25 5.22
CA LEU A 271 -16.72 -3.36 4.15
C LEU A 271 -17.63 -4.08 3.16
N PHE A 272 -17.32 -5.32 2.82
CA PHE A 272 -18.00 -6.07 1.77
C PHE A 272 -18.85 -7.21 2.36
N MET A 273 -19.98 -6.88 2.96
CA MET A 273 -20.81 -7.84 3.69
C MET A 273 -22.00 -8.42 2.89
N SER A 274 -22.18 -8.09 1.60
CA SER A 274 -23.31 -8.61 0.80
C SER A 274 -23.01 -9.94 0.09
N ASN A 275 -24.07 -10.66 -0.34
CA ASN A 275 -23.94 -12.03 -0.88
C ASN A 275 -23.38 -12.10 -2.31
N GLU A 276 -23.39 -11.00 -3.05
CA GLU A 276 -23.05 -10.97 -4.48
C GLU A 276 -21.60 -10.60 -4.76
N HIS A 277 -20.80 -10.40 -3.72
CA HIS A 277 -19.46 -9.81 -3.82
C HIS A 277 -18.44 -10.66 -4.60
N LYS A 278 -18.54 -11.98 -4.62
CA LYS A 278 -17.51 -12.83 -5.23
C LYS A 278 -17.25 -12.47 -6.69
N LYS A 279 -18.31 -12.32 -7.48
CA LYS A 279 -18.20 -11.98 -8.92
C LYS A 279 -17.61 -10.59 -9.13
N GLU A 280 -18.06 -9.63 -8.32
CA GLU A 280 -17.61 -8.24 -8.43
C GLU A 280 -16.19 -8.05 -7.91
N MET A 281 -15.83 -8.72 -6.81
CA MET A 281 -14.45 -8.73 -6.30
C MET A 281 -13.47 -9.34 -7.31
N ASN A 282 -13.86 -10.38 -8.05
CA ASN A 282 -13.05 -10.93 -9.14
C ASN A 282 -12.81 -9.91 -10.26
N LYS A 283 -13.84 -9.13 -10.64
CA LYS A 283 -13.69 -8.05 -11.64
C LYS A 283 -12.74 -6.95 -11.16
N LEU A 284 -12.71 -6.71 -9.86
CA LEU A 284 -11.82 -5.75 -9.20
C LEU A 284 -10.46 -6.36 -8.85
N THR A 285 -10.16 -7.54 -9.38
CA THR A 285 -8.86 -8.24 -9.24
C THR A 285 -8.45 -8.58 -7.81
N PHE A 286 -9.40 -8.71 -6.87
CA PHE A 286 -9.11 -9.28 -5.56
C PHE A 286 -8.64 -10.72 -5.71
N THR A 287 -7.72 -11.16 -4.87
CA THR A 287 -7.21 -12.53 -4.91
C THR A 287 -8.27 -13.52 -4.42
N ASN A 288 -8.14 -14.79 -4.84
CA ASN A 288 -9.03 -15.84 -4.34
C ASN A 288 -8.99 -15.95 -2.81
N ASP A 289 -7.81 -15.79 -2.20
CA ASP A 289 -7.65 -15.80 -0.74
C ASP A 289 -8.44 -14.68 -0.07
N GLU A 290 -8.37 -13.45 -0.62
CA GLU A 290 -9.12 -12.30 -0.11
C GLU A 290 -10.63 -12.53 -0.22
N ILE A 291 -11.08 -13.07 -1.36
CA ILE A 291 -12.49 -13.38 -1.60
C ILE A 291 -12.99 -14.48 -0.67
N ASP A 292 -12.26 -15.58 -0.56
CA ASP A 292 -12.64 -16.71 0.29
C ASP A 292 -12.59 -16.33 1.78
N ALA A 293 -11.67 -15.44 2.20
CA ALA A 293 -11.67 -14.87 3.54
C ALA A 293 -12.94 -14.04 3.80
N CYS A 294 -13.34 -13.16 2.89
CA CYS A 294 -14.59 -12.39 3.02
C CYS A 294 -15.82 -13.30 3.09
N VAL A 295 -15.89 -14.33 2.24
CA VAL A 295 -16.99 -15.32 2.27
C VAL A 295 -17.04 -16.06 3.61
N PHE A 296 -15.87 -16.46 4.14
CA PHE A 296 -15.79 -17.10 5.45
C PHE A 296 -16.20 -16.16 6.59
N LEU A 297 -15.64 -14.94 6.63
CA LEU A 297 -15.99 -13.95 7.66
C LEU A 297 -17.49 -13.63 7.67
N LYS A 298 -18.12 -13.58 6.50
CA LYS A 298 -19.55 -13.41 6.40
C LYS A 298 -20.32 -14.60 6.99
N LYS A 299 -19.88 -15.83 6.71
CA LYS A 299 -20.53 -17.03 7.24
C LYS A 299 -20.45 -17.12 8.76
N ILE A 300 -19.37 -16.67 9.38
CA ILE A 300 -19.27 -16.64 10.84
C ILE A 300 -20.22 -15.62 11.49
N MET A 301 -20.69 -14.60 10.77
CA MET A 301 -21.68 -13.65 11.28
C MET A 301 -23.06 -14.28 11.51
N THR A 302 -23.40 -15.29 10.72
CA THR A 302 -24.66 -16.03 10.80
C THR A 302 -24.44 -17.47 11.23
N PHE A 303 -23.28 -17.75 11.85
CA PHE A 303 -22.90 -19.12 12.19
C PHE A 303 -23.87 -19.73 13.20
N ASP A 304 -24.51 -20.82 12.78
CA ASP A 304 -25.20 -21.75 13.63
C ASP A 304 -24.33 -23.00 13.81
N VAL A 305 -24.39 -23.62 14.98
CA VAL A 305 -23.67 -24.86 15.31
C VAL A 305 -24.04 -26.02 14.36
N ASP A 306 -25.24 -25.95 13.78
CA ASP A 306 -25.70 -26.91 12.79
C ASP A 306 -24.96 -26.85 11.45
N ASP A 307 -24.30 -25.70 11.17
CA ASP A 307 -23.51 -25.47 9.97
C ASP A 307 -22.01 -25.73 10.14
N VAL A 308 -21.58 -26.31 11.27
CA VAL A 308 -20.16 -26.50 11.61
C VAL A 308 -19.36 -27.20 10.51
N PHE A 309 -19.96 -28.21 9.86
CA PHE A 309 -19.30 -28.97 8.80
C PHE A 309 -19.04 -28.14 7.54
N ASP A 310 -20.01 -27.36 7.12
CA ASP A 310 -19.87 -26.46 5.97
C ASP A 310 -18.93 -25.29 6.30
N LEU A 311 -18.99 -24.74 7.51
CA LEU A 311 -18.07 -23.72 7.95
C LEU A 311 -16.62 -24.19 7.92
N HIS A 312 -16.32 -25.45 8.28
CA HIS A 312 -14.99 -26.02 8.16
C HIS A 312 -14.47 -26.10 6.72
N LYS A 313 -15.33 -26.36 5.75
CA LYS A 313 -14.94 -26.32 4.33
C LYS A 313 -14.51 -24.92 3.92
N HIS A 314 -15.27 -23.91 4.31
CA HIS A 314 -14.92 -22.50 4.01
C HIS A 314 -13.67 -22.06 4.73
N PHE A 315 -13.46 -22.48 5.98
CA PHE A 315 -12.26 -22.16 6.73
C PHE A 315 -10.98 -22.70 6.10
N LYS A 316 -11.04 -23.92 5.54
CA LYS A 316 -9.88 -24.51 4.83
C LYS A 316 -9.44 -23.70 3.61
N ASN A 317 -10.36 -23.04 2.95
CA ASN A 317 -10.11 -22.26 1.73
C ASN A 317 -9.77 -20.79 2.03
N ALA A 318 -10.16 -20.28 3.20
CA ALA A 318 -10.16 -18.86 3.49
C ALA A 318 -8.75 -18.27 3.72
N ASN A 319 -7.71 -19.08 3.91
CA ASN A 319 -6.33 -18.65 4.16
C ASN A 319 -6.22 -17.40 5.06
N ILE A 320 -7.00 -17.39 6.17
CA ILE A 320 -7.09 -16.31 7.14
C ILE A 320 -6.61 -16.78 8.51
N ASP A 321 -5.81 -15.95 9.20
CA ASP A 321 -5.30 -16.26 10.52
C ASP A 321 -6.42 -16.29 11.57
N LYS A 322 -6.32 -17.23 12.52
CA LYS A 322 -7.28 -17.31 13.66
C LYS A 322 -7.35 -16.03 14.48
N LYS A 323 -6.21 -15.29 14.61
CA LYS A 323 -6.17 -14.01 15.31
C LYS A 323 -7.07 -12.96 14.61
N ASP A 324 -7.05 -12.92 13.28
CA ASP A 324 -7.82 -11.99 12.48
C ASP A 324 -9.31 -12.33 12.54
N ILE A 325 -9.66 -13.64 12.53
CA ILE A 325 -11.03 -14.09 12.73
C ILE A 325 -11.54 -13.67 14.12
N LEU A 326 -10.71 -13.82 15.17
CA LEU A 326 -11.09 -13.41 16.52
C LEU A 326 -11.20 -11.89 16.67
N GLU A 327 -10.38 -11.12 15.97
CA GLU A 327 -10.49 -9.66 15.88
C GLU A 327 -11.84 -9.28 15.25
N PHE A 328 -12.16 -9.84 14.08
CA PHE A 328 -13.44 -9.64 13.41
C PHE A 328 -14.62 -10.00 14.32
N ALA A 329 -14.54 -11.15 14.99
CA ALA A 329 -15.58 -11.61 15.91
C ALA A 329 -15.81 -10.65 17.08
N LYS A 330 -14.75 -10.10 17.66
CA LYS A 330 -14.83 -9.07 18.72
C LYS A 330 -15.52 -7.80 18.22
N ILE A 331 -15.12 -7.30 17.06
CA ILE A 331 -15.67 -6.11 16.43
C ILE A 331 -17.19 -6.27 16.21
N HIS A 332 -17.60 -7.43 15.71
CA HIS A 332 -19.00 -7.74 15.40
C HIS A 332 -19.78 -8.37 16.56
N LYS A 333 -19.18 -8.45 17.76
CA LYS A 333 -19.79 -8.99 19.00
C LYS A 333 -20.30 -10.42 18.85
N LEU A 334 -19.57 -11.27 18.11
CA LEU A 334 -19.90 -12.67 17.92
C LEU A 334 -19.49 -13.51 19.12
N ASP A 335 -20.05 -14.73 19.24
CA ASP A 335 -19.69 -15.66 20.32
C ASP A 335 -18.28 -16.24 20.12
N ILE A 336 -17.33 -15.64 20.82
CA ILE A 336 -15.92 -16.03 20.79
C ILE A 336 -15.69 -17.41 21.41
N LYS A 337 -16.51 -17.84 22.39
CA LYS A 337 -16.40 -19.16 23.02
C LYS A 337 -16.65 -20.25 22.00
N THR A 338 -17.75 -20.16 21.28
CA THR A 338 -18.11 -21.10 20.21
C THR A 338 -17.10 -21.09 19.07
N LEU A 339 -16.58 -19.92 18.65
CA LEU A 339 -15.53 -19.84 17.63
C LEU A 339 -14.22 -20.50 18.09
N LYS A 340 -13.82 -20.33 19.34
CA LYS A 340 -12.64 -21.02 19.87
C LYS A 340 -12.81 -22.54 19.92
N ALA A 341 -14.00 -23.02 20.22
CA ALA A 341 -14.34 -24.44 20.15
C ALA A 341 -14.29 -24.95 18.69
N PHE A 342 -14.84 -24.18 17.75
CA PHE A 342 -14.76 -24.45 16.31
C PHE A 342 -13.31 -24.63 15.82
N PHE A 343 -12.37 -23.78 16.26
CA PHE A 343 -10.95 -23.93 15.86
C PHE A 343 -10.29 -25.21 16.38
N LYS A 344 -10.78 -25.80 17.45
CA LYS A 344 -10.27 -27.05 18.03
C LYS A 344 -10.97 -28.27 17.45
N TYR A 345 -12.20 -28.10 16.98
CA TYR A 345 -13.01 -29.17 16.45
C TYR A 345 -12.47 -29.64 15.09
N LYS A 346 -12.46 -30.96 14.89
CA LYS A 346 -12.05 -31.59 13.62
C LYS A 346 -13.17 -32.53 13.18
N PRO A 347 -13.86 -32.24 12.06
CA PRO A 347 -14.85 -33.17 11.50
C PRO A 347 -14.23 -34.55 11.25
N SER A 348 -14.91 -35.58 11.70
CA SER A 348 -14.43 -36.97 11.65
C SER A 348 -15.32 -37.92 10.88
N THR A 349 -16.54 -37.52 10.53
CA THR A 349 -17.51 -38.37 9.82
C THR A 349 -17.16 -38.42 8.34
N ASN A 350 -17.00 -39.65 7.79
CA ASN A 350 -16.76 -39.84 6.38
C ASN A 350 -17.99 -40.44 5.66
N GLY A 351 -18.09 -40.16 4.34
CA GLY A 351 -19.26 -40.58 3.56
C GLY A 351 -19.39 -42.07 3.37
N LYS A 352 -18.28 -42.84 3.37
CA LYS A 352 -18.32 -44.29 3.20
C LYS A 352 -18.96 -44.97 4.42
N ASP A 353 -18.58 -44.52 5.60
CA ASP A 353 -19.14 -45.08 6.86
C ASP A 353 -20.62 -44.75 6.98
N VAL A 354 -21.02 -43.52 6.64
CA VAL A 354 -22.42 -43.12 6.63
C VAL A 354 -23.25 -43.93 5.64
N MET A 355 -22.75 -44.17 4.44
CA MET A 355 -23.43 -45.03 3.44
C MET A 355 -23.63 -46.43 3.97
N LYS A 356 -22.60 -47.01 4.61
CA LYS A 356 -22.64 -48.36 5.15
C LYS A 356 -23.57 -48.50 6.34
N GLU A 357 -23.50 -47.54 7.27
CA GLU A 357 -24.28 -47.55 8.56
C GLU A 357 -25.76 -47.26 8.36
N PHE A 358 -26.08 -46.29 7.50
CA PHE A 358 -27.46 -45.80 7.32
C PHE A 358 -28.13 -46.30 6.03
N GLY A 359 -27.43 -47.01 5.16
CA GLY A 359 -27.97 -47.56 3.92
C GLY A 359 -28.37 -46.50 2.87
N ILE A 360 -27.88 -45.28 2.99
CA ILE A 360 -28.26 -44.13 2.17
C ILE A 360 -27.19 -43.82 1.09
N LYS A 361 -27.59 -43.18 -0.01
CA LYS A 361 -26.72 -42.81 -1.13
C LYS A 361 -27.03 -41.36 -1.62
N GLY A 362 -26.14 -40.83 -2.41
CA GLY A 362 -26.33 -39.52 -3.07
C GLY A 362 -26.41 -38.33 -2.07
N PRO A 363 -27.24 -37.30 -2.34
CA PRO A 363 -27.32 -36.09 -1.51
C PRO A 363 -27.69 -36.36 -0.04
N ALA A 364 -28.41 -37.44 0.26
CA ALA A 364 -28.80 -37.79 1.65
C ALA A 364 -27.57 -38.09 2.53
N VAL A 365 -26.46 -38.56 1.95
CA VAL A 365 -25.20 -38.79 2.68
C VAL A 365 -24.65 -37.46 3.23
N ALA A 366 -24.63 -36.41 2.41
CA ALA A 366 -24.14 -35.10 2.83
C ALA A 366 -24.96 -34.50 3.96
N LEU A 367 -26.29 -34.61 3.88
CA LEU A 367 -27.20 -34.16 4.94
C LEU A 367 -26.96 -34.91 6.25
N LYS A 368 -26.80 -36.24 6.16
CA LYS A 368 -26.51 -37.06 7.34
C LYS A 368 -25.17 -36.74 7.99
N ILE A 369 -24.14 -36.48 7.18
CA ILE A 369 -22.83 -36.05 7.69
C ILE A 369 -22.98 -34.73 8.45
N LYS A 370 -23.67 -33.74 7.89
CA LYS A 370 -23.91 -32.45 8.57
C LYS A 370 -24.55 -32.64 9.91
N GLN A 371 -25.63 -33.43 9.97
CA GLN A 371 -26.34 -33.72 11.21
C GLN A 371 -25.42 -34.35 12.27
N LEU A 372 -24.67 -35.40 11.89
CA LEU A 372 -23.77 -36.11 12.80
C LEU A 372 -22.64 -35.20 13.31
N GLU A 373 -22.07 -34.36 12.44
CA GLU A 373 -21.01 -33.42 12.84
C GLU A 373 -21.56 -32.29 13.73
N SER A 374 -22.80 -31.79 13.48
CA SER A 374 -23.48 -30.86 14.36
C SER A 374 -23.69 -31.45 15.77
N ASP A 375 -24.21 -32.68 15.87
CA ASP A 375 -24.42 -33.35 17.13
C ASP A 375 -23.11 -33.57 17.92
N LYS A 376 -22.03 -33.93 17.23
CA LYS A 376 -20.69 -34.04 17.83
C LYS A 376 -20.16 -32.71 18.32
N PHE A 377 -20.30 -31.67 17.51
CA PHE A 377 -19.83 -30.34 17.88
C PHE A 377 -20.60 -29.77 19.08
N LYS A 378 -21.96 -29.89 19.10
CA LYS A 378 -22.80 -29.49 20.25
C LYS A 378 -22.37 -30.14 21.56
N LYS A 379 -21.89 -31.38 21.52
CA LYS A 379 -21.37 -32.08 22.71
C LYS A 379 -19.97 -31.59 23.13
N SER A 380 -19.28 -30.85 22.28
CA SER A 380 -17.89 -30.36 22.50
C SER A 380 -17.81 -28.92 23.04
N ILE A 381 -18.89 -28.15 22.99
CA ILE A 381 -18.97 -26.75 23.45
C ILE A 381 -19.64 -26.64 24.83
#